data_24783aaddca33f6e1dd346b835a0aad9
#
_entry.id   24783aaddca33f6e1dd346b835a0aad9
#
_cell.length_a   1.000
_cell.length_b   1.000
_cell.length_c   1.000
_cell.angle_alpha   90.00
_cell.angle_beta   90.00
_cell.angle_gamma   90.00
#
_symmetry.space_group_name_H-M   'P 1'
#
loop_
_entity.id
_entity.type
_entity.pdbx_description
1 polymer ?
#
loop_
_entity_poly.entity_id
_entity_poly.type
_entity_poly.pdbx_seq_one_letter_code
_entity_poly.pdbx_strand_id
1 'polypeptide(L)'
;MRYYDPPASGHVIQVHIADIHFGAIDPKKQFMILQEQFLDRISTIHFDILSIDGDIFDKKFMANSDAVMYAIEFVKRCTMLCQMRSATLVIIGGTHSHDAEQLKLFYNLRDDPMLDVRIVETARFEFIKGLRVLCLPEEYGKGEDYYRNLLNEVSDTVFMHGTVVGSVYGANKEDLGSKKYPVFSIDSFNSCRGPIIAGHVHKAMCLNSYIYYCSNPIRYRFGEEEEKGFCIVIHNLVNSAHTFDFIPIKSFRYDTINIESLNWRNPESVTAYLDMLLLNGVDNIRIDFSSVDAPTTQKIIEEYYVNNPNVHIKRFVAKQEEAQVSTTSEIENKYSDLGFLLDPNLDSYEKFVQFINHNMGSQFITVEKLKSVLAGGI
;
A
#
# COMPACT_ATOMS: atom_id res chain seq x y z
N MET A 1 -25.95 -3.14 -9.77
CA MET A 1 -24.83 -3.17 -10.71
C MET A 1 -25.31 -2.54 -12.01
N ARG A 2 -24.73 -1.43 -12.45
CA ARG A 2 -25.02 -0.92 -13.81
C ARG A 2 -24.40 -1.91 -14.79
N TYR A 3 -25.15 -2.32 -15.80
CA TYR A 3 -24.60 -3.14 -16.88
C TYR A 3 -23.75 -2.22 -17.76
N TYR A 4 -22.46 -2.50 -17.85
CA TYR A 4 -21.59 -1.84 -18.81
C TYR A 4 -21.66 -2.63 -20.13
N ASP A 5 -22.65 -2.32 -20.91
CA ASP A 5 -22.72 -2.80 -22.30
C ASP A 5 -21.60 -2.15 -23.13
N PRO A 6 -21.16 -2.79 -24.22
CA PRO A 6 -20.19 -2.15 -25.12
C PRO A 6 -20.65 -0.74 -25.45
N PRO A 7 -19.82 0.30 -25.22
CA PRO A 7 -20.26 1.67 -25.44
C PRO A 7 -20.52 1.92 -26.91
N ALA A 8 -21.37 2.90 -27.19
CA ALA A 8 -21.47 3.47 -28.53
C ALA A 8 -20.07 3.85 -29.03
N SER A 9 -19.81 3.71 -30.32
CA SER A 9 -18.52 4.04 -30.93
C SER A 9 -18.02 5.41 -30.45
N GLY A 10 -16.81 5.48 -29.92
CA GLY A 10 -16.22 6.71 -29.39
C GLY A 10 -16.04 6.78 -27.87
N HIS A 11 -16.29 5.69 -27.15
CA HIS A 11 -16.00 5.60 -25.72
C HIS A 11 -15.00 4.47 -25.43
N VAL A 12 -14.23 4.64 -24.37
CA VAL A 12 -13.32 3.62 -23.80
C VAL A 12 -13.70 3.36 -22.35
N ILE A 13 -13.93 2.10 -22.01
CA ILE A 13 -14.19 1.67 -20.62
C ILE A 13 -12.87 1.22 -20.01
N GLN A 14 -12.51 1.85 -18.90
CA GLN A 14 -11.32 1.55 -18.12
C GLN A 14 -11.74 0.97 -16.77
N VAL A 15 -11.08 -0.10 -16.34
CA VAL A 15 -11.19 -0.68 -15.00
C VAL A 15 -9.87 -0.44 -14.30
N HIS A 16 -9.91 0.13 -13.11
CA HIS A 16 -8.72 0.47 -12.33
C HIS A 16 -8.76 -0.18 -10.95
N ILE A 17 -7.67 -0.82 -10.56
CA ILE A 17 -7.41 -1.35 -9.22
C ILE A 17 -6.01 -0.94 -8.79
N ALA A 18 -5.82 -0.57 -7.53
CA ALA A 18 -4.54 -0.12 -7.00
C ALA A 18 -4.27 -0.71 -5.61
N ASP A 19 -3.05 -0.61 -5.13
CA ASP A 19 -2.70 -0.89 -3.74
C ASP A 19 -3.17 -2.28 -3.27
N ILE A 20 -2.89 -3.30 -4.08
CA ILE A 20 -3.36 -4.68 -3.83
C ILE A 20 -2.62 -5.28 -2.63
N HIS A 21 -1.31 -4.99 -2.48
CA HIS A 21 -0.47 -5.39 -1.36
C HIS A 21 -0.55 -6.89 -1.03
N PHE A 22 -0.33 -7.77 -2.02
CA PHE A 22 -0.23 -9.20 -1.73
C PHE A 22 0.79 -9.47 -0.63
N GLY A 23 0.32 -10.14 0.43
CA GLY A 23 1.11 -10.44 1.63
C GLY A 23 0.92 -9.48 2.80
N ALA A 24 0.09 -8.43 2.67
CA ALA A 24 -0.36 -7.63 3.81
C ALA A 24 -1.23 -8.45 4.79
N ILE A 25 -1.97 -9.40 4.24
CA ILE A 25 -2.77 -10.39 4.96
C ILE A 25 -2.47 -11.79 4.38
N ASP A 26 -3.15 -12.83 4.85
CA ASP A 26 -3.05 -14.18 4.25
C ASP A 26 -3.28 -14.12 2.74
N PRO A 27 -2.28 -14.45 1.89
CA PRO A 27 -2.37 -14.23 0.45
C PRO A 27 -3.44 -15.07 -0.23
N LYS A 28 -3.76 -16.25 0.31
CA LYS A 28 -4.82 -17.11 -0.19
C LYS A 28 -6.19 -16.49 0.04
N LYS A 29 -6.45 -16.01 1.25
CA LYS A 29 -7.71 -15.33 1.58
C LYS A 29 -7.87 -14.06 0.74
N GLN A 30 -6.79 -13.29 0.62
CA GLN A 30 -6.75 -12.08 -0.21
C GLN A 30 -7.12 -12.39 -1.66
N PHE A 31 -6.47 -13.39 -2.24
CA PHE A 31 -6.74 -13.83 -3.61
C PHE A 31 -8.20 -14.31 -3.79
N MET A 32 -8.77 -15.05 -2.85
CA MET A 32 -10.16 -15.53 -2.94
C MET A 32 -11.15 -14.37 -2.96
N ILE A 33 -10.94 -13.33 -2.14
CA ILE A 33 -11.76 -12.12 -2.16
C ILE A 33 -11.64 -11.39 -3.50
N LEU A 34 -10.41 -11.22 -3.99
CA LEU A 34 -10.17 -10.58 -5.28
C LEU A 34 -10.75 -11.39 -6.44
N GLN A 35 -10.70 -12.71 -6.37
CA GLN A 35 -11.34 -13.57 -7.36
C GLN A 35 -12.86 -13.33 -7.40
N GLU A 36 -13.52 -13.45 -6.26
CA GLU A 36 -14.99 -13.34 -6.18
C GLU A 36 -15.47 -11.90 -6.40
N GLN A 37 -14.82 -10.93 -5.75
CA GLN A 37 -15.35 -9.56 -5.67
C GLN A 37 -14.79 -8.62 -6.75
N PHE A 38 -13.71 -9.00 -7.44
CA PHE A 38 -13.14 -8.23 -8.53
C PHE A 38 -13.15 -9.01 -9.85
N LEU A 39 -12.36 -10.10 -9.98
CA LEU A 39 -12.20 -10.80 -11.25
C LEU A 39 -13.52 -11.35 -11.80
N ASP A 40 -14.32 -12.03 -10.98
CA ASP A 40 -15.62 -12.58 -11.41
C ASP A 40 -16.58 -11.46 -11.79
N ARG A 41 -16.55 -10.32 -11.10
CA ARG A 41 -17.41 -9.17 -11.42
C ARG A 41 -17.02 -8.52 -12.73
N ILE A 42 -15.71 -8.23 -12.95
CA ILE A 42 -15.25 -7.64 -14.21
C ILE A 42 -15.36 -8.64 -15.38
N SER A 43 -15.39 -9.94 -15.09
CA SER A 43 -15.62 -10.95 -16.13
C SER A 43 -17.01 -10.86 -16.78
N THR A 44 -17.96 -10.19 -16.16
CA THR A 44 -19.34 -10.04 -16.65
C THR A 44 -19.61 -8.72 -17.37
N ILE A 45 -18.64 -7.83 -17.43
CA ILE A 45 -18.79 -6.51 -18.06
C ILE A 45 -17.82 -6.38 -19.25
N HIS A 46 -18.12 -5.47 -20.17
CA HIS A 46 -17.17 -5.04 -21.19
C HIS A 46 -16.20 -4.02 -20.60
N PHE A 47 -14.93 -4.13 -20.97
CA PHE A 47 -13.90 -3.11 -20.75
C PHE A 47 -12.83 -3.18 -21.81
N ASP A 48 -12.17 -2.05 -22.09
CA ASP A 48 -11.13 -1.88 -23.09
C ASP A 48 -9.73 -1.84 -22.47
N ILE A 49 -9.65 -1.36 -21.22
CA ILE A 49 -8.40 -1.24 -20.46
C ILE A 49 -8.65 -1.78 -19.04
N LEU A 50 -7.74 -2.61 -18.57
CA LEU A 50 -7.60 -2.97 -17.16
C LEU A 50 -6.26 -2.42 -16.67
N SER A 51 -6.28 -1.55 -15.66
CA SER A 51 -5.07 -0.97 -15.07
C SER A 51 -4.89 -1.40 -13.63
N ILE A 52 -3.67 -1.80 -13.30
CA ILE A 52 -3.20 -2.00 -11.93
C ILE A 52 -2.29 -0.81 -11.63
N ASP A 53 -2.79 0.13 -10.83
CA ASP A 53 -2.16 1.42 -10.61
C ASP A 53 -1.22 1.40 -9.40
N GLY A 54 -0.29 0.43 -9.39
CA GLY A 54 0.79 0.28 -8.43
C GLY A 54 0.48 -0.57 -7.20
N ASP A 55 1.54 -0.87 -6.46
CA ASP A 55 1.56 -1.60 -5.19
C ASP A 55 0.85 -2.95 -5.25
N ILE A 56 1.34 -3.82 -6.16
CA ILE A 56 0.87 -5.22 -6.25
C ILE A 56 1.32 -6.00 -5.01
N PHE A 57 2.52 -5.75 -4.50
CA PHE A 57 3.11 -6.43 -3.35
C PHE A 57 3.13 -5.53 -2.12
N ASP A 58 3.02 -6.12 -0.91
CA ASP A 58 3.12 -5.38 0.36
C ASP A 58 4.56 -5.00 0.72
N LYS A 59 5.51 -5.78 0.26
CA LYS A 59 6.96 -5.61 0.46
C LYS A 59 7.73 -6.48 -0.51
N LYS A 60 9.05 -6.45 -0.45
CA LYS A 60 9.87 -7.40 -1.20
C LYS A 60 9.76 -8.81 -0.61
N PHE A 61 9.41 -9.77 -1.45
CA PHE A 61 9.24 -11.18 -1.10
C PHE A 61 10.25 -12.05 -1.84
N MET A 62 10.55 -13.21 -1.24
CA MET A 62 11.26 -14.28 -1.95
C MET A 62 10.34 -14.89 -3.00
N ALA A 63 10.88 -15.27 -4.14
CA ALA A 63 10.13 -15.78 -5.29
C ALA A 63 9.25 -17.02 -4.99
N ASN A 64 9.58 -17.79 -3.97
CA ASN A 64 8.85 -18.98 -3.53
C ASN A 64 7.81 -18.70 -2.43
N SER A 65 7.52 -17.44 -2.11
CA SER A 65 6.51 -17.08 -1.11
C SER A 65 5.09 -17.19 -1.68
N ASP A 66 4.13 -17.50 -0.82
CA ASP A 66 2.71 -17.57 -1.19
C ASP A 66 2.22 -16.23 -1.75
N ALA A 67 2.72 -15.10 -1.21
CA ALA A 67 2.38 -13.77 -1.73
C ALA A 67 2.73 -13.62 -3.21
N VAL A 68 3.93 -14.07 -3.60
CA VAL A 68 4.37 -14.04 -5.01
C VAL A 68 3.54 -15.00 -5.86
N MET A 69 3.27 -16.22 -5.39
CA MET A 69 2.47 -17.18 -6.14
C MET A 69 1.06 -16.66 -6.43
N TYR A 70 0.38 -16.11 -5.44
CA TYR A 70 -0.97 -15.57 -5.61
C TYR A 70 -0.99 -14.26 -6.42
N ALA A 71 0.04 -13.42 -6.31
CA ALA A 71 0.18 -12.24 -7.16
C ALA A 71 0.34 -12.63 -8.65
N ILE A 72 1.18 -13.62 -8.94
CA ILE A 72 1.35 -14.16 -10.30
C ILE A 72 0.03 -14.71 -10.83
N GLU A 73 -0.68 -15.52 -10.03
CA GLU A 73 -1.97 -16.07 -10.44
C GLU A 73 -3.01 -14.98 -10.70
N PHE A 74 -3.04 -13.93 -9.87
CA PHE A 74 -3.93 -12.79 -10.04
C PHE A 74 -3.65 -12.05 -11.35
N VAL A 75 -2.40 -11.65 -11.58
CA VAL A 75 -2.01 -10.93 -12.80
C VAL A 75 -2.23 -11.79 -14.05
N LYS A 76 -1.96 -13.09 -13.98
CA LYS A 76 -2.26 -14.04 -15.06
C LYS A 76 -3.76 -14.06 -15.40
N ARG A 77 -4.65 -14.08 -14.40
CA ARG A 77 -6.11 -14.04 -14.62
C ARG A 77 -6.54 -12.69 -15.21
N CYS A 78 -5.99 -11.58 -14.75
CA CYS A 78 -6.19 -10.27 -15.37
C CYS A 78 -5.80 -10.29 -16.85
N THR A 79 -4.62 -10.85 -17.17
CA THR A 79 -4.14 -10.99 -18.55
C THR A 79 -5.09 -11.83 -19.41
N MET A 80 -5.57 -12.96 -18.89
CA MET A 80 -6.54 -13.82 -19.61
C MET A 80 -7.86 -13.09 -19.88
N LEU A 81 -8.37 -12.34 -18.91
CA LEU A 81 -9.57 -11.54 -19.10
C LEU A 81 -9.37 -10.45 -20.15
N CYS A 82 -8.22 -9.78 -20.16
CA CYS A 82 -7.88 -8.81 -21.19
C CYS A 82 -7.79 -9.46 -22.58
N GLN A 83 -7.12 -10.59 -22.70
CA GLN A 83 -7.02 -11.32 -23.96
C GLN A 83 -8.40 -11.73 -24.51
N MET A 84 -9.27 -12.27 -23.67
CA MET A 84 -10.64 -12.67 -24.06
C MET A 84 -11.48 -11.51 -24.55
N ARG A 85 -11.16 -10.27 -24.17
CA ARG A 85 -11.90 -9.04 -24.50
C ARG A 85 -11.17 -8.17 -25.52
N SER A 86 -10.01 -8.59 -25.99
CA SER A 86 -9.13 -7.73 -26.78
C SER A 86 -8.82 -6.41 -26.05
N ALA A 87 -8.76 -6.42 -24.74
CA ALA A 87 -8.44 -5.30 -23.87
C ALA A 87 -6.93 -5.23 -23.61
N THR A 88 -6.45 -4.06 -23.19
CA THR A 88 -5.06 -3.86 -22.78
C THR A 88 -4.94 -3.97 -21.26
N LEU A 89 -3.98 -4.77 -20.77
CA LEU A 89 -3.56 -4.74 -19.36
C LEU A 89 -2.44 -3.74 -19.18
N VAL A 90 -2.61 -2.78 -18.28
CA VAL A 90 -1.57 -1.83 -17.87
C VAL A 90 -1.18 -2.11 -16.43
N ILE A 91 0.12 -2.18 -16.14
CA ILE A 91 0.67 -2.31 -14.78
C ILE A 91 1.60 -1.13 -14.55
N ILE A 92 1.23 -0.25 -13.64
CA ILE A 92 2.04 0.90 -13.22
C ILE A 92 2.90 0.47 -12.04
N GLY A 93 4.19 0.82 -12.03
CA GLY A 93 5.06 0.58 -10.88
C GLY A 93 4.65 1.42 -9.69
N GLY A 94 4.47 0.76 -8.55
CA GLY A 94 4.15 1.39 -7.27
C GLY A 94 5.39 1.77 -6.47
N THR A 95 5.20 1.86 -5.16
CA THR A 95 6.26 2.25 -4.20
C THR A 95 7.47 1.32 -4.29
N HIS A 96 8.66 1.89 -4.31
CA HIS A 96 9.91 1.14 -4.50
C HIS A 96 10.12 0.01 -3.48
N SER A 97 9.68 0.18 -2.24
CA SER A 97 9.75 -0.87 -1.21
C SER A 97 8.79 -2.03 -1.47
N HIS A 98 7.80 -1.85 -2.31
CA HIS A 98 6.73 -2.78 -2.64
C HIS A 98 7.02 -3.49 -3.97
N ASP A 99 7.04 -2.76 -5.06
CA ASP A 99 7.05 -3.33 -6.41
C ASP A 99 8.43 -3.42 -7.07
N ALA A 100 9.44 -2.64 -6.62
CA ALA A 100 10.73 -2.59 -7.30
C ALA A 100 11.37 -3.98 -7.45
N GLU A 101 11.87 -4.29 -8.65
CA GLU A 101 12.43 -5.57 -9.05
C GLU A 101 11.40 -6.72 -9.15
N GLN A 102 10.26 -6.64 -8.45
CA GLN A 102 9.25 -7.70 -8.43
C GLN A 102 8.36 -7.68 -9.67
N LEU A 103 8.17 -6.53 -10.32
CA LEU A 103 7.44 -6.46 -11.59
C LEU A 103 8.11 -7.25 -12.72
N LYS A 104 9.40 -7.56 -12.61
CA LYS A 104 10.11 -8.46 -13.53
C LYS A 104 9.51 -9.86 -13.61
N LEU A 105 8.78 -10.29 -12.58
CA LEU A 105 8.03 -11.56 -12.58
C LEU A 105 6.98 -11.63 -13.71
N PHE A 106 6.56 -10.48 -14.22
CA PHE A 106 5.53 -10.37 -15.25
C PHE A 106 6.08 -10.01 -16.65
N TYR A 107 7.40 -9.89 -16.82
CA TYR A 107 7.99 -9.49 -18.10
C TYR A 107 7.70 -10.48 -19.24
N ASN A 108 7.58 -11.76 -18.92
CA ASN A 108 7.17 -12.77 -19.90
C ASN A 108 5.76 -12.50 -20.48
N LEU A 109 4.86 -11.86 -19.72
CA LEU A 109 3.53 -11.46 -20.21
C LEU A 109 3.63 -10.24 -21.12
N ARG A 110 4.51 -9.28 -20.79
CA ARG A 110 4.79 -8.10 -21.61
C ARG A 110 5.44 -8.49 -22.95
N ASP A 111 6.35 -9.44 -22.89
CA ASP A 111 7.18 -9.83 -24.04
C ASP A 111 6.49 -10.84 -24.97
N ASP A 112 5.30 -11.35 -24.57
CA ASP A 112 4.48 -12.23 -25.40
C ASP A 112 3.71 -11.40 -26.46
N PRO A 113 3.98 -11.58 -27.76
CA PRO A 113 3.33 -10.79 -28.82
C PRO A 113 1.84 -11.07 -28.99
N MET A 114 1.31 -12.13 -28.37
CA MET A 114 -0.12 -12.47 -28.38
C MET A 114 -0.91 -11.75 -27.30
N LEU A 115 -0.24 -11.06 -26.39
CA LEU A 115 -0.83 -10.34 -25.28
C LEU A 115 -0.62 -8.83 -25.42
N ASP A 116 -1.62 -8.05 -25.05
CA ASP A 116 -1.48 -6.59 -24.98
C ASP A 116 -1.29 -6.17 -23.51
N VAL A 117 -0.05 -6.36 -23.02
CA VAL A 117 0.36 -6.05 -21.65
C VAL A 117 1.41 -4.95 -21.66
N ARG A 118 1.17 -3.92 -20.85
CA ARG A 118 2.08 -2.77 -20.67
C ARG A 118 2.54 -2.74 -19.21
N ILE A 119 3.84 -2.89 -18.97
CA ILE A 119 4.44 -2.72 -17.64
C ILE A 119 5.24 -1.42 -17.67
N VAL A 120 4.87 -0.47 -16.83
CA VAL A 120 5.42 0.88 -16.83
C VAL A 120 6.11 1.14 -15.49
N GLU A 121 7.44 1.10 -15.52
CA GLU A 121 8.32 1.34 -14.36
C GLU A 121 9.04 2.70 -14.45
N THR A 122 8.90 3.38 -15.59
CA THR A 122 9.44 4.73 -15.84
C THR A 122 8.39 5.56 -16.55
N ALA A 123 8.22 6.80 -16.13
CA ALA A 123 7.21 7.71 -16.64
C ALA A 123 7.32 7.88 -18.16
N ARG A 124 6.21 7.68 -18.86
CA ARG A 124 6.12 7.81 -20.30
C ARG A 124 4.68 7.90 -20.79
N PHE A 125 4.53 8.30 -22.06
CA PHE A 125 3.26 8.16 -22.76
C PHE A 125 3.09 6.76 -23.34
N GLU A 126 1.87 6.26 -23.23
CA GLU A 126 1.39 5.07 -23.94
C GLU A 126 0.18 5.46 -24.82
N PHE A 127 0.06 4.80 -25.98
CA PHE A 127 -1.13 4.92 -26.83
C PHE A 127 -1.96 3.66 -26.69
N ILE A 128 -3.13 3.77 -26.06
CA ILE A 128 -3.95 2.64 -25.68
C ILE A 128 -5.40 2.91 -26.05
N LYS A 129 -5.99 2.08 -26.93
CA LYS A 129 -7.40 2.18 -27.33
C LYS A 129 -7.81 3.58 -27.83
N GLY A 130 -6.90 4.27 -28.50
CA GLY A 130 -7.13 5.62 -29.02
C GLY A 130 -6.88 6.76 -28.02
N LEU A 131 -6.50 6.46 -26.79
CA LEU A 131 -6.11 7.44 -25.78
C LEU A 131 -4.59 7.62 -25.74
N ARG A 132 -4.15 8.86 -25.60
CA ARG A 132 -2.79 9.21 -25.22
C ARG A 132 -2.72 9.26 -23.68
N VAL A 133 -2.26 8.18 -23.08
CA VAL A 133 -2.20 7.98 -21.64
C VAL A 133 -0.83 8.39 -21.13
N LEU A 134 -0.76 9.32 -20.17
CA LEU A 134 0.48 9.57 -19.43
C LEU A 134 0.52 8.59 -18.25
N CYS A 135 1.49 7.70 -18.27
CA CYS A 135 1.73 6.73 -17.18
C CYS A 135 2.84 7.26 -16.27
N LEU A 136 2.53 7.44 -14.97
CA LEU A 136 3.42 7.99 -13.95
C LEU A 136 3.59 6.99 -12.80
N PRO A 137 4.57 6.06 -12.88
CA PRO A 137 4.95 5.23 -11.74
C PRO A 137 5.63 6.07 -10.65
N GLU A 138 5.65 5.58 -9.41
CA GLU A 138 6.36 6.22 -8.32
C GLU A 138 7.87 5.93 -8.41
N GLU A 139 8.61 6.80 -9.07
CA GLU A 139 10.05 6.65 -9.27
C GLU A 139 10.84 7.16 -8.06
N TYR A 140 11.55 6.27 -7.39
CA TYR A 140 12.36 6.58 -6.21
C TYR A 140 13.46 7.63 -6.50
N GLY A 141 13.55 8.63 -5.62
CA GLY A 141 14.56 9.69 -5.72
C GLY A 141 14.28 10.76 -6.76
N LYS A 142 13.07 10.72 -7.39
CA LYS A 142 12.65 11.74 -8.35
C LYS A 142 11.68 12.72 -7.68
N GLY A 143 11.89 14.01 -7.92
CA GLY A 143 10.93 15.05 -7.56
C GLY A 143 10.04 15.42 -8.75
N GLU A 144 9.00 16.23 -8.51
CA GLU A 144 8.05 16.68 -9.54
C GLU A 144 8.73 17.29 -10.78
N ASP A 145 9.82 18.03 -10.57
CA ASP A 145 10.59 18.67 -11.66
C ASP A 145 11.12 17.68 -12.70
N TYR A 146 11.37 16.45 -12.29
CA TYR A 146 11.82 15.39 -13.22
C TYR A 146 10.76 15.09 -14.29
N TYR A 147 9.49 15.17 -13.90
CA TYR A 147 8.35 14.85 -14.78
C TYR A 147 7.84 16.06 -15.57
N ARG A 148 8.38 17.27 -15.35
CA ARG A 148 7.87 18.54 -15.89
C ARG A 148 7.65 18.49 -17.41
N ASN A 149 8.58 17.91 -18.17
CA ASN A 149 8.44 17.84 -19.63
C ASN A 149 7.24 16.99 -20.05
N LEU A 150 7.02 15.86 -19.38
CA LEU A 150 5.89 14.96 -19.65
C LEU A 150 4.56 15.61 -19.21
N LEU A 151 4.54 16.26 -18.06
CA LEU A 151 3.37 16.92 -17.50
C LEU A 151 2.91 18.14 -18.33
N ASN A 152 3.84 18.80 -19.03
CA ASN A 152 3.52 19.91 -19.92
C ASN A 152 2.96 19.46 -21.27
N GLU A 153 3.10 18.19 -21.62
CA GLU A 153 2.51 17.66 -22.85
C GLU A 153 1.03 17.27 -22.63
N VAL A 154 0.24 17.42 -23.71
CA VAL A 154 -1.18 17.08 -23.66
C VAL A 154 -1.36 15.57 -23.53
N SER A 155 -2.15 15.15 -22.55
CA SER A 155 -2.65 13.79 -22.38
C SER A 155 -4.18 13.73 -22.39
N ASP A 156 -4.74 12.60 -22.77
CA ASP A 156 -6.18 12.39 -22.67
C ASP A 156 -6.58 11.89 -21.26
N THR A 157 -5.67 11.18 -20.59
CA THR A 157 -5.84 10.67 -19.22
C THR A 157 -4.47 10.41 -18.61
N VAL A 158 -4.41 10.30 -17.27
CA VAL A 158 -3.19 9.93 -16.52
C VAL A 158 -3.50 8.70 -15.66
N PHE A 159 -2.63 7.69 -15.73
CA PHE A 159 -2.60 6.57 -14.80
C PHE A 159 -1.35 6.70 -13.93
N MET A 160 -1.51 6.75 -12.63
CA MET A 160 -0.37 7.04 -11.77
C MET A 160 -0.38 6.26 -10.46
N HIS A 161 0.80 6.16 -9.87
CA HIS A 161 0.97 5.81 -8.48
C HIS A 161 1.77 6.90 -7.79
N GLY A 162 1.22 7.54 -6.77
CA GLY A 162 1.91 8.60 -6.03
C GLY A 162 0.99 9.63 -5.39
N THR A 163 1.61 10.61 -4.74
CA THR A 163 0.93 11.63 -3.94
C THR A 163 0.61 12.88 -4.75
N VAL A 164 -0.60 13.38 -4.62
CA VAL A 164 -1.00 14.73 -5.07
C VAL A 164 -1.33 15.58 -3.84
N VAL A 165 -0.88 16.83 -3.81
CA VAL A 165 -1.14 17.76 -2.71
C VAL A 165 -2.66 17.87 -2.46
N GLY A 166 -3.07 17.74 -1.19
CA GLY A 166 -4.46 17.69 -0.78
C GLY A 166 -5.02 16.27 -0.65
N SER A 167 -4.26 15.23 -1.02
CA SER A 167 -4.65 13.86 -0.69
C SER A 167 -4.48 13.59 0.81
N VAL A 168 -5.37 12.74 1.34
CA VAL A 168 -5.44 12.45 2.77
C VAL A 168 -5.14 10.98 3.02
N TYR A 169 -4.05 10.71 3.72
CA TYR A 169 -3.65 9.37 4.11
C TYR A 169 -4.14 9.02 5.51
N GLY A 170 -4.96 7.96 5.64
CA GLY A 170 -5.51 7.53 6.92
C GLY A 170 -6.45 8.53 7.57
N ALA A 171 -6.54 8.54 8.91
CA ALA A 171 -7.47 9.40 9.66
C ALA A 171 -7.09 10.89 9.57
N ASN A 172 -7.49 11.55 8.48
CA ASN A 172 -7.37 12.99 8.25
C ASN A 172 -5.94 13.57 8.30
N LYS A 173 -4.93 12.80 7.95
CA LYS A 173 -3.56 13.31 7.76
C LYS A 173 -3.30 13.49 6.27
N GLU A 174 -2.96 14.71 5.88
CA GLU A 174 -2.48 15.01 4.55
C GLU A 174 -1.19 14.21 4.30
N ASP A 175 -1.12 13.50 3.17
CA ASP A 175 0.11 12.88 2.75
C ASP A 175 0.99 13.95 2.09
N LEU A 176 2.01 14.38 2.81
CA LEU A 176 3.01 15.32 2.29
C LEU A 176 4.12 14.61 1.50
N GLY A 177 3.99 13.29 1.32
CA GLY A 177 5.00 12.47 0.68
C GLY A 177 6.30 12.41 1.47
N SER A 178 7.22 11.59 0.99
CA SER A 178 8.59 11.58 1.48
C SER A 178 9.46 12.37 0.49
N LYS A 179 10.57 12.98 0.97
CA LYS A 179 11.55 13.60 0.08
C LYS A 179 12.15 12.64 -0.96
N LYS A 180 11.85 11.36 -0.87
CA LYS A 180 12.32 10.29 -1.74
C LYS A 180 11.37 10.00 -2.90
N TYR A 181 10.14 10.49 -2.86
CA TYR A 181 9.10 10.26 -3.84
C TYR A 181 8.49 11.56 -4.33
N PRO A 182 7.97 11.63 -5.57
CA PRO A 182 7.36 12.83 -6.07
C PRO A 182 6.04 13.14 -5.35
N VAL A 183 5.85 14.42 -5.04
CA VAL A 183 4.56 14.96 -4.63
C VAL A 183 4.15 15.96 -5.68
N PHE A 184 3.07 15.69 -6.37
CA PHE A 184 2.57 16.52 -7.46
C PHE A 184 1.62 17.60 -6.95
N SER A 185 1.72 18.81 -7.48
CA SER A 185 0.67 19.81 -7.31
C SER A 185 -0.53 19.46 -8.20
N ILE A 186 -1.74 19.92 -7.84
CA ILE A 186 -2.92 19.74 -8.70
C ILE A 186 -2.69 20.41 -10.06
N ASP A 187 -2.03 21.56 -10.08
CA ASP A 187 -1.76 22.33 -11.29
C ASP A 187 -0.79 21.65 -12.25
N SER A 188 -0.02 20.68 -11.79
CA SER A 188 0.89 19.88 -12.62
C SER A 188 0.14 19.11 -13.72
N PHE A 189 -1.15 18.89 -13.54
CA PHE A 189 -1.99 18.14 -14.47
C PHE A 189 -2.84 19.00 -15.39
N ASN A 190 -2.59 20.31 -15.47
CA ASN A 190 -3.38 21.22 -16.29
C ASN A 190 -3.36 20.91 -17.80
N SER A 191 -2.36 20.13 -18.29
CA SER A 191 -2.29 19.66 -19.68
C SER A 191 -3.08 18.37 -19.92
N CYS A 192 -3.61 17.72 -18.88
CA CYS A 192 -4.48 16.57 -19.03
C CYS A 192 -5.91 17.00 -19.33
N ARG A 193 -6.52 16.40 -20.38
CA ARG A 193 -7.87 16.72 -20.82
C ARG A 193 -8.98 15.94 -20.12
N GLY A 194 -8.64 14.82 -19.52
CA GLY A 194 -9.59 13.89 -18.93
C GLY A 194 -9.24 13.50 -17.48
N PRO A 195 -9.68 12.34 -17.02
CA PRO A 195 -9.49 11.92 -15.64
C PRO A 195 -8.05 11.53 -15.36
N ILE A 196 -7.64 11.74 -14.12
CA ILE A 196 -6.39 11.25 -13.55
C ILE A 196 -6.77 10.18 -12.53
N ILE A 197 -6.27 8.96 -12.73
CA ILE A 197 -6.55 7.82 -11.86
C ILE A 197 -5.28 7.44 -11.12
N ALA A 198 -5.37 7.39 -9.79
CA ALA A 198 -4.21 7.23 -8.91
C ALA A 198 -4.37 6.10 -7.92
N GLY A 199 -3.27 5.38 -7.67
CA GLY A 199 -3.01 4.56 -6.48
C GLY A 199 -2.17 5.32 -5.45
N HIS A 200 -1.68 4.62 -4.41
CA HIS A 200 -0.90 5.08 -3.28
C HIS A 200 -1.72 5.50 -2.05
N VAL A 201 -2.82 6.19 -2.22
CA VAL A 201 -3.67 6.60 -1.10
C VAL A 201 -4.78 5.57 -0.91
N HIS A 202 -4.75 4.88 0.24
CA HIS A 202 -5.69 3.79 0.55
C HIS A 202 -7.12 4.23 0.86
N LYS A 203 -7.50 5.44 0.44
CA LYS A 203 -8.82 6.02 0.63
C LYS A 203 -9.38 6.48 -0.71
N ALA A 204 -10.57 6.00 -1.06
CA ALA A 204 -11.26 6.51 -2.23
C ALA A 204 -11.58 7.98 -2.05
N MET A 205 -11.12 8.81 -2.97
CA MET A 205 -11.35 10.26 -2.95
C MET A 205 -11.28 10.86 -4.34
N CYS A 206 -11.87 12.02 -4.48
CA CYS A 206 -11.78 12.85 -5.66
C CYS A 206 -11.21 14.22 -5.28
N LEU A 207 -10.11 14.59 -5.91
CA LEU A 207 -9.53 15.93 -5.79
C LEU A 207 -9.90 16.74 -7.04
N ASN A 208 -10.36 17.96 -6.84
CA ASN A 208 -10.62 18.93 -7.90
C ASN A 208 -11.48 18.39 -9.06
N SER A 209 -12.42 17.47 -8.79
CA SER A 209 -13.40 16.88 -9.72
C SER A 209 -12.83 16.03 -10.87
N TYR A 210 -11.51 15.81 -10.98
CA TYR A 210 -10.91 15.03 -12.05
C TYR A 210 -9.72 14.16 -11.64
N ILE A 211 -9.22 14.25 -10.40
CA ILE A 211 -8.19 13.37 -9.85
C ILE A 211 -8.85 12.39 -8.89
N TYR A 212 -8.80 11.10 -9.21
CA TYR A 212 -9.48 10.05 -8.47
C TYR A 212 -8.48 9.06 -7.90
N TYR A 213 -8.51 8.86 -6.59
CA TYR A 213 -7.83 7.75 -5.93
C TYR A 213 -8.77 6.57 -5.81
N CYS A 214 -8.33 5.40 -6.30
CA CYS A 214 -9.14 4.18 -6.33
C CYS A 214 -9.30 3.51 -4.96
N SER A 215 -8.48 3.85 -3.97
CA SER A 215 -8.34 3.09 -2.72
C SER A 215 -7.64 1.73 -2.95
N ASN A 216 -7.17 1.11 -1.87
CA ASN A 216 -6.86 -0.31 -1.86
C ASN A 216 -8.16 -1.14 -1.94
N PRO A 217 -8.13 -2.34 -2.55
CA PRO A 217 -9.35 -3.12 -2.78
C PRO A 217 -9.88 -3.80 -1.53
N ILE A 218 -9.03 -4.05 -0.53
CA ILE A 218 -9.35 -4.81 0.68
C ILE A 218 -8.79 -4.08 1.90
N ARG A 219 -9.48 -4.13 3.03
CA ARG A 219 -8.94 -3.65 4.31
C ARG A 219 -7.82 -4.56 4.78
N TYR A 220 -6.68 -3.96 5.16
CA TYR A 220 -5.51 -4.70 5.63
C TYR A 220 -5.24 -4.52 7.12
N ARG A 221 -5.79 -3.47 7.72
CA ARG A 221 -5.46 -3.08 9.12
C ARG A 221 -6.59 -2.30 9.80
N PHE A 222 -6.46 -2.20 11.10
CA PHE A 222 -7.31 -1.32 11.91
C PHE A 222 -7.14 0.14 11.53
N GLY A 223 -8.26 0.88 11.50
CA GLY A 223 -8.31 2.30 11.13
C GLY A 223 -8.61 2.55 9.65
N GLU A 224 -8.76 1.50 8.86
CA GLU A 224 -9.30 1.58 7.50
C GLU A 224 -10.81 1.34 7.54
N GLU A 225 -11.57 2.38 7.88
CA GLU A 225 -13.03 2.28 8.08
C GLU A 225 -13.82 2.53 6.78
N GLU A 226 -13.20 3.19 5.80
CA GLU A 226 -13.79 3.55 4.54
C GLU A 226 -14.12 2.31 3.68
N GLU A 227 -15.02 2.49 2.73
CA GLU A 227 -15.28 1.49 1.70
C GLU A 227 -14.02 1.27 0.85
N LYS A 228 -13.74 0.01 0.56
CA LYS A 228 -12.65 -0.45 -0.29
C LYS A 228 -13.20 -0.97 -1.60
N GLY A 229 -12.44 -0.86 -2.70
CA GLY A 229 -12.98 -1.27 -3.97
C GLY A 229 -12.04 -1.04 -5.15
N PHE A 230 -12.66 -0.89 -6.30
CA PHE A 230 -12.02 -0.58 -7.58
C PHE A 230 -12.86 0.44 -8.34
N CYS A 231 -12.31 0.99 -9.42
CA CYS A 231 -12.97 2.05 -10.16
C CYS A 231 -13.27 1.63 -11.59
N ILE A 232 -14.36 2.17 -12.14
CA ILE A 232 -14.67 2.07 -13.57
C ILE A 232 -14.81 3.50 -14.11
N VAL A 233 -14.11 3.77 -15.20
CA VAL A 233 -14.15 5.04 -15.90
C VAL A 233 -14.64 4.83 -17.32
N ILE A 234 -15.63 5.59 -17.75
CA ILE A 234 -16.05 5.63 -19.16
C ILE A 234 -15.55 6.96 -19.73
N HIS A 235 -14.61 6.89 -20.65
CA HIS A 235 -13.98 8.05 -21.27
C HIS A 235 -14.48 8.25 -22.70
N ASN A 236 -14.96 9.44 -23.02
CA ASN A 236 -15.39 9.81 -24.37
C ASN A 236 -14.20 10.33 -25.18
N LEU A 237 -13.85 9.64 -26.27
CA LEU A 237 -12.72 9.98 -27.12
C LEU A 237 -12.87 11.30 -27.90
N VAL A 238 -14.09 11.81 -28.04
CA VAL A 238 -14.37 12.99 -28.85
C VAL A 238 -14.20 14.28 -28.06
N ASN A 239 -14.71 14.30 -26.82
CA ASN A 239 -14.77 15.53 -26.01
C ASN A 239 -14.09 15.39 -24.63
N SER A 240 -13.41 14.26 -24.38
CA SER A 240 -12.74 13.92 -23.12
C SER A 240 -13.67 13.92 -21.89
N ALA A 241 -15.00 14.01 -22.08
CA ALA A 241 -15.93 13.83 -20.98
C ALA A 241 -15.81 12.42 -20.41
N HIS A 242 -15.97 12.30 -19.11
CA HIS A 242 -15.86 11.00 -18.44
C HIS A 242 -16.91 10.84 -17.34
N THR A 243 -17.20 9.57 -17.02
CA THR A 243 -17.90 9.20 -15.79
C THR A 243 -16.97 8.34 -14.96
N PHE A 244 -17.10 8.45 -13.65
CA PHE A 244 -16.34 7.68 -12.68
C PHE A 244 -17.31 6.97 -11.74
N ASP A 245 -17.16 5.66 -11.63
CA ASP A 245 -17.94 4.83 -10.70
C ASP A 245 -16.97 4.09 -9.77
N PHE A 246 -17.11 4.30 -8.46
CA PHE A 246 -16.44 3.50 -7.44
C PHE A 246 -17.27 2.24 -7.15
N ILE A 247 -16.64 1.08 -7.24
CA ILE A 247 -17.30 -0.22 -7.07
C ILE A 247 -16.81 -0.88 -5.78
N PRO A 248 -17.60 -0.90 -4.70
CA PRO A 248 -17.15 -1.42 -3.43
C PRO A 248 -16.95 -2.95 -3.47
N ILE A 249 -15.92 -3.39 -2.73
CA ILE A 249 -15.61 -4.79 -2.46
C ILE A 249 -15.95 -5.07 -0.99
N LYS A 250 -16.65 -6.19 -0.74
CA LYS A 250 -16.82 -6.72 0.61
C LYS A 250 -15.47 -7.24 1.09
N SER A 251 -14.90 -6.53 2.04
CA SER A 251 -13.58 -6.81 2.61
C SER A 251 -13.72 -7.29 4.05
N PHE A 252 -12.59 -7.59 4.68
CA PHE A 252 -12.52 -7.86 6.11
C PHE A 252 -13.07 -6.70 6.93
N ARG A 253 -13.73 -7.04 8.02
CA ARG A 253 -14.23 -6.09 8.98
C ARG A 253 -13.29 -6.02 10.19
N TYR A 254 -12.74 -4.84 10.42
CA TYR A 254 -11.86 -4.52 11.54
C TYR A 254 -12.58 -3.54 12.47
N ASP A 255 -12.84 -3.94 13.71
CA ASP A 255 -13.49 -3.08 14.70
C ASP A 255 -12.51 -2.76 15.85
N THR A 256 -12.44 -1.50 16.24
CA THR A 256 -11.71 -1.07 17.44
C THR A 256 -12.71 -0.69 18.52
N ILE A 257 -12.64 -1.37 19.66
CA ILE A 257 -13.51 -1.20 20.81
C ILE A 257 -12.73 -0.50 21.90
N ASN A 258 -13.13 0.71 22.28
CA ASN A 258 -12.61 1.32 23.49
C ASN A 258 -13.24 0.64 24.69
N ILE A 259 -12.41 0.11 25.59
CA ILE A 259 -12.88 -0.63 26.78
C ILE A 259 -13.77 0.23 27.69
N GLU A 260 -13.57 1.55 27.73
CA GLU A 260 -14.42 2.47 28.50
C GLU A 260 -15.89 2.46 28.06
N SER A 261 -16.15 2.15 26.79
CA SER A 261 -17.52 2.06 26.26
C SER A 261 -18.26 0.82 26.74
N LEU A 262 -17.57 -0.14 27.37
CA LEU A 262 -18.11 -1.39 27.87
C LEU A 262 -18.16 -1.41 29.42
N ASN A 263 -18.91 -2.37 29.97
CA ASN A 263 -18.84 -2.65 31.38
C ASN A 263 -17.58 -3.44 31.72
N TRP A 264 -16.42 -2.79 31.62
CA TRP A 264 -15.10 -3.40 31.73
C TRP A 264 -14.80 -3.99 33.14
N ARG A 265 -15.56 -3.59 34.20
CA ARG A 265 -15.47 -4.19 35.51
C ARG A 265 -16.07 -5.60 35.59
N ASN A 266 -16.80 -6.01 34.57
CA ASN A 266 -17.34 -7.36 34.41
C ASN A 266 -16.72 -8.03 33.14
N PRO A 267 -15.61 -8.77 33.28
CA PRO A 267 -14.92 -9.41 32.13
C PRO A 267 -15.81 -10.35 31.32
N GLU A 268 -16.74 -11.07 31.98
CA GLU A 268 -17.67 -11.98 31.29
C GLU A 268 -18.62 -11.22 30.34
N SER A 269 -19.07 -10.03 30.74
CA SER A 269 -19.86 -9.17 29.87
C SER A 269 -19.07 -8.69 28.66
N VAL A 270 -17.78 -8.41 28.85
CA VAL A 270 -16.91 -7.99 27.76
C VAL A 270 -16.67 -9.14 26.77
N THR A 271 -16.31 -10.34 27.26
CA THR A 271 -16.09 -11.49 26.38
C THR A 271 -17.36 -11.87 25.61
N ALA A 272 -18.53 -11.88 26.28
CA ALA A 272 -19.80 -12.15 25.61
C ALA A 272 -20.11 -11.14 24.49
N TYR A 273 -19.78 -9.85 24.69
CA TYR A 273 -19.94 -8.83 23.64
C TYR A 273 -18.99 -9.06 22.46
N LEU A 274 -17.72 -9.39 22.73
CA LEU A 274 -16.74 -9.66 21.69
C LEU A 274 -17.08 -10.91 20.89
N ASP A 275 -17.54 -11.98 21.55
CA ASP A 275 -18.00 -13.20 20.89
C ASP A 275 -19.22 -12.92 19.98
N MET A 276 -20.13 -12.06 20.44
CA MET A 276 -21.24 -11.61 19.61
C MET A 276 -20.78 -10.87 18.35
N LEU A 277 -19.75 -10.03 18.45
CA LEU A 277 -19.19 -9.32 17.29
C LEU A 277 -18.55 -10.29 16.28
N LEU A 278 -17.76 -11.26 16.77
CA LEU A 278 -17.15 -12.30 15.93
C LEU A 278 -18.23 -13.15 15.23
N LEU A 279 -19.27 -13.52 15.94
CA LEU A 279 -20.44 -14.25 15.36
C LEU A 279 -21.19 -13.42 14.32
N ASN A 280 -21.23 -12.10 14.47
CA ASN A 280 -21.83 -11.17 13.52
C ASN A 280 -20.88 -10.77 12.36
N GLY A 281 -19.78 -11.50 12.16
CA GLY A 281 -18.90 -11.36 11.00
C GLY A 281 -17.89 -10.22 11.10
N VAL A 282 -17.52 -9.80 12.33
CA VAL A 282 -16.30 -9.02 12.51
C VAL A 282 -15.11 -9.95 12.43
N ASP A 283 -14.21 -9.71 11.48
CA ASP A 283 -13.06 -10.59 11.25
C ASP A 283 -11.91 -10.33 12.22
N ASN A 284 -11.73 -9.07 12.62
CA ASN A 284 -10.67 -8.68 13.56
C ASN A 284 -11.18 -7.65 14.55
N ILE A 285 -10.93 -7.87 15.82
CA ILE A 285 -11.30 -6.97 16.90
C ILE A 285 -10.03 -6.49 17.62
N ARG A 286 -9.92 -5.18 17.81
CA ARG A 286 -8.92 -4.60 18.71
C ARG A 286 -9.63 -3.99 19.91
N ILE A 287 -9.24 -4.44 21.11
CA ILE A 287 -9.70 -3.85 22.34
C ILE A 287 -8.66 -2.84 22.80
N ASP A 288 -9.08 -1.60 22.95
CA ASP A 288 -8.20 -0.50 23.35
C ASP A 288 -8.35 -0.22 24.85
N PHE A 289 -7.33 -0.61 25.62
CA PHE A 289 -7.19 -0.32 27.06
C PHE A 289 -6.35 0.94 27.32
N SER A 290 -5.93 1.68 26.29
CA SER A 290 -4.95 2.75 26.44
C SER A 290 -5.40 3.88 27.38
N SER A 291 -6.69 4.03 27.66
CA SER A 291 -7.26 5.05 28.53
C SER A 291 -7.61 4.53 29.94
N VAL A 292 -7.58 3.21 30.18
CA VAL A 292 -8.03 2.61 31.42
C VAL A 292 -7.00 1.64 31.98
N ASP A 293 -6.57 1.91 33.24
CA ASP A 293 -5.74 0.97 33.99
C ASP A 293 -6.62 -0.14 34.58
N ALA A 294 -6.77 -1.23 33.86
CA ALA A 294 -7.58 -2.38 34.25
C ALA A 294 -6.82 -3.72 34.04
N PRO A 295 -5.68 -3.93 34.72
CA PRO A 295 -4.80 -5.07 34.40
C PRO A 295 -5.48 -6.43 34.68
N THR A 296 -6.36 -6.54 35.66
CA THR A 296 -7.08 -7.80 35.95
C THR A 296 -8.03 -8.15 34.79
N THR A 297 -8.83 -7.21 34.33
CA THR A 297 -9.77 -7.42 33.22
C THR A 297 -9.00 -7.73 31.93
N GLN A 298 -7.94 -6.97 31.66
CA GLN A 298 -7.08 -7.18 30.50
C GLN A 298 -6.52 -8.61 30.49
N LYS A 299 -5.98 -9.08 31.63
CA LYS A 299 -5.43 -10.44 31.76
C LYS A 299 -6.47 -11.52 31.51
N ILE A 300 -7.68 -11.39 32.06
CA ILE A 300 -8.78 -12.35 31.86
C ILE A 300 -9.15 -12.42 30.35
N ILE A 301 -9.23 -11.28 29.67
CA ILE A 301 -9.55 -11.23 28.24
C ILE A 301 -8.40 -11.81 27.40
N GLU A 302 -7.14 -11.52 27.76
CA GLU A 302 -5.97 -12.11 27.10
C GLU A 302 -5.96 -13.64 27.22
N GLU A 303 -6.24 -14.17 28.40
CA GLU A 303 -6.33 -15.61 28.65
C GLU A 303 -7.50 -16.25 27.90
N TYR A 304 -8.65 -15.60 27.84
CA TYR A 304 -9.84 -16.10 27.13
C TYR A 304 -9.59 -16.21 25.61
N TYR A 305 -8.92 -15.21 25.02
CA TYR A 305 -8.64 -15.17 23.58
C TYR A 305 -7.22 -15.59 23.20
N VAL A 306 -6.48 -16.27 24.08
CA VAL A 306 -5.07 -16.65 23.85
C VAL A 306 -4.82 -17.39 22.52
N ASN A 307 -5.80 -18.17 22.07
CA ASN A 307 -5.74 -18.94 20.82
C ASN A 307 -6.53 -18.32 19.68
N ASN A 308 -7.10 -17.13 19.86
CA ASN A 308 -7.84 -16.44 18.80
C ASN A 308 -6.99 -15.33 18.17
N PRO A 309 -6.42 -15.56 16.95
CA PRO A 309 -5.55 -14.59 16.30
C PRO A 309 -6.28 -13.32 15.85
N ASN A 310 -7.59 -13.30 15.89
CA ASN A 310 -8.42 -12.19 15.40
C ASN A 310 -8.76 -11.19 16.51
N VAL A 311 -8.39 -11.48 17.76
CA VAL A 311 -8.59 -10.56 18.89
C VAL A 311 -7.25 -9.98 19.32
N HIS A 312 -7.14 -8.67 19.23
CA HIS A 312 -5.93 -7.90 19.50
C HIS A 312 -6.14 -7.00 20.72
N ILE A 313 -5.16 -6.90 21.60
CA ILE A 313 -5.24 -6.08 22.80
C ILE A 313 -4.20 -4.96 22.71
N LYS A 314 -4.68 -3.72 22.74
CA LYS A 314 -3.86 -2.52 22.89
C LYS A 314 -3.83 -2.14 24.36
N ARG A 315 -2.68 -2.32 24.99
CA ARG A 315 -2.49 -2.18 26.45
C ARG A 315 -2.49 -0.73 26.89
N PHE A 316 -2.89 -0.52 28.15
CA PHE A 316 -2.66 0.73 28.84
C PHE A 316 -1.14 0.96 28.96
N VAL A 317 -0.71 2.12 28.52
CA VAL A 317 0.63 2.64 28.79
C VAL A 317 0.41 3.85 29.69
N ALA A 318 0.75 3.73 30.98
CA ALA A 318 0.74 4.89 31.85
C ALA A 318 1.53 6.02 31.16
N LYS A 319 0.88 7.16 30.93
CA LYS A 319 1.62 8.37 30.56
C LYS A 319 2.57 8.59 31.73
N GLN A 320 3.84 8.28 31.54
CA GLN A 320 4.84 8.89 32.40
C GLN A 320 4.59 10.40 32.25
N GLU A 321 4.26 11.07 33.37
CA GLU A 321 4.31 12.52 33.39
C GLU A 321 5.62 12.87 32.72
N GLU A 322 5.57 13.73 31.72
CA GLU A 322 6.74 14.35 31.16
C GLU A 322 7.40 15.20 32.26
N ALA A 323 8.03 14.53 33.22
CA ALA A 323 9.18 15.12 33.84
C ALA A 323 10.10 15.40 32.65
N GLN A 324 10.49 16.66 32.49
CA GLN A 324 11.55 17.08 31.56
C GLN A 324 12.78 16.26 31.87
N VAL A 325 12.78 15.00 31.43
CA VAL A 325 13.97 14.16 31.43
C VAL A 325 14.69 14.54 30.16
N SER A 326 15.83 15.16 30.35
CA SER A 326 16.78 15.33 29.29
C SER A 326 16.98 13.95 28.66
N THR A 327 16.45 13.77 27.46
CA THR A 327 16.43 12.52 26.67
C THR A 327 17.82 11.92 26.45
N THR A 328 18.88 12.64 26.79
CA THR A 328 20.27 12.22 26.74
C THR A 328 20.67 11.28 27.89
N SER A 329 20.23 11.53 29.12
CA SER A 329 20.74 10.79 30.28
C SER A 329 20.18 9.38 30.45
N GLU A 330 18.94 9.09 30.00
CA GLU A 330 18.37 7.73 30.06
C GLU A 330 18.91 6.83 28.94
N ILE A 331 19.16 7.39 27.77
CA ILE A 331 19.84 6.67 26.67
C ILE A 331 21.26 6.36 27.06
N GLU A 332 21.98 7.30 27.68
CA GLU A 332 23.33 7.12 28.20
C GLU A 332 23.41 6.03 29.30
N ASN A 333 22.43 5.94 30.18
CA ASN A 333 22.39 4.90 31.22
C ASN A 333 22.01 3.51 30.71
N LYS A 334 21.10 3.43 29.75
CA LYS A 334 20.65 2.15 29.19
C LYS A 334 21.60 1.54 28.18
N TYR A 335 22.41 2.38 27.55
CA TYR A 335 23.38 2.01 26.52
C TYR A 335 24.77 2.58 26.83
N SER A 336 25.12 2.72 28.12
CA SER A 336 26.43 3.22 28.55
C SER A 336 27.60 2.52 27.87
N ASP A 337 27.43 1.21 27.61
CA ASP A 337 28.44 0.36 26.96
C ASP A 337 28.57 0.59 25.46
N LEU A 338 27.60 1.33 24.85
CA LEU A 338 27.55 1.67 23.43
C LEU A 338 27.79 3.20 23.20
N GLY A 339 28.21 3.94 24.22
CA GLY A 339 28.44 5.38 24.15
C GLY A 339 29.44 5.80 23.04
N PHE A 340 30.32 4.89 22.65
CA PHE A 340 31.24 5.11 21.53
C PHE A 340 30.56 5.34 20.16
N LEU A 341 29.33 4.88 19.99
CA LEU A 341 28.57 5.12 18.76
C LEU A 341 28.18 6.59 18.59
N LEU A 342 28.09 7.32 19.70
CA LEU A 342 27.77 8.75 19.72
C LEU A 342 29.02 9.64 19.75
N ASP A 343 30.25 9.08 19.92
CA ASP A 343 31.48 9.84 19.96
C ASP A 343 31.76 10.53 18.60
N PRO A 344 31.78 11.86 18.54
CA PRO A 344 32.04 12.60 17.31
C PRO A 344 33.48 12.47 16.80
N ASN A 345 34.42 12.03 17.65
CA ASN A 345 35.80 11.88 17.31
C ASN A 345 36.16 10.54 16.66
N LEU A 346 35.23 9.56 16.71
CA LEU A 346 35.41 8.26 16.08
C LEU A 346 34.82 8.26 14.66
N ASP A 347 35.55 7.74 13.70
CA ASP A 347 35.06 7.53 12.36
C ASP A 347 34.07 6.31 12.28
N SER A 348 33.39 6.16 11.16
CA SER A 348 32.39 5.07 10.98
C SER A 348 33.03 3.68 11.06
N TYR A 349 34.29 3.51 10.66
CA TYR A 349 34.99 2.22 10.74
C TYR A 349 35.39 1.92 12.19
N GLU A 350 35.81 2.90 12.94
CA GLU A 350 36.16 2.77 14.36
C GLU A 350 34.90 2.40 15.17
N LYS A 351 33.78 3.07 14.95
CA LYS A 351 32.52 2.76 15.58
C LYS A 351 32.07 1.35 15.28
N PHE A 352 32.17 0.92 14.02
CA PHE A 352 31.74 -0.41 13.59
C PHE A 352 32.63 -1.51 14.18
N VAL A 353 33.96 -1.29 14.24
CA VAL A 353 34.91 -2.22 14.88
C VAL A 353 34.62 -2.34 16.36
N GLN A 354 34.40 -1.24 17.07
CA GLN A 354 34.07 -1.27 18.49
C GLN A 354 32.73 -2.00 18.73
N PHE A 355 31.71 -1.78 17.89
CA PHE A 355 30.43 -2.46 17.99
C PHE A 355 30.57 -3.98 17.82
N ILE A 356 31.34 -4.43 16.82
CA ILE A 356 31.57 -5.87 16.61
C ILE A 356 32.32 -6.47 17.80
N ASN A 357 33.41 -5.85 18.23
CA ASN A 357 34.22 -6.37 19.33
C ASN A 357 33.48 -6.39 20.66
N HIS A 358 32.59 -5.41 20.91
CA HIS A 358 31.70 -5.39 22.07
C HIS A 358 30.72 -6.58 22.05
N ASN A 359 30.05 -6.83 20.92
CA ASN A 359 29.08 -7.92 20.81
C ASN A 359 29.74 -9.33 20.80
N MET A 360 30.99 -9.43 20.36
CA MET A 360 31.72 -10.70 20.35
C MET A 360 32.48 -10.96 21.66
N GLY A 361 32.50 -10.02 22.59
CA GLY A 361 33.19 -10.12 23.87
C GLY A 361 34.74 -10.22 23.76
N SER A 362 35.32 -9.72 22.66
CA SER A 362 36.72 -9.84 22.37
C SER A 362 37.21 -8.81 21.34
N GLN A 363 38.50 -8.47 21.34
CA GLN A 363 39.12 -7.53 20.41
C GLN A 363 39.73 -8.23 19.17
N PHE A 364 38.88 -8.94 18.40
CA PHE A 364 39.35 -9.71 17.24
C PHE A 364 39.49 -8.90 15.95
N ILE A 365 38.78 -7.78 15.84
CA ILE A 365 38.75 -6.97 14.63
C ILE A 365 39.40 -5.64 14.87
N THR A 366 40.32 -5.26 13.95
CA THR A 366 40.91 -3.90 13.90
C THR A 366 40.39 -3.16 12.67
N VAL A 367 40.54 -1.84 12.67
CA VAL A 367 40.12 -0.99 11.55
C VAL A 367 40.88 -1.37 10.27
N GLU A 368 42.18 -1.67 10.38
CA GLU A 368 43.02 -2.09 9.26
C GLU A 368 42.50 -3.40 8.66
N LYS A 369 42.17 -4.40 9.53
CA LYS A 369 41.66 -5.69 9.11
C LYS A 369 40.30 -5.54 8.44
N LEU A 370 39.42 -4.69 8.98
CA LEU A 370 38.13 -4.40 8.37
C LEU A 370 38.31 -3.74 7.00
N LYS A 371 39.16 -2.72 6.88
CA LYS A 371 39.44 -2.07 5.59
C LYS A 371 40.06 -3.01 4.57
N SER A 372 40.94 -3.92 4.99
CA SER A 372 41.53 -4.94 4.12
C SER A 372 40.44 -5.89 3.55
N VAL A 373 39.55 -6.36 4.39
CA VAL A 373 38.44 -7.26 3.94
C VAL A 373 37.51 -6.53 2.96
N LEU A 374 37.14 -5.29 3.24
CA LEU A 374 36.25 -4.51 2.37
C LEU A 374 36.93 -4.10 1.04
N ALA A 375 38.27 -4.02 1.01
CA ALA A 375 39.02 -3.78 -0.22
C ALA A 375 39.29 -5.04 -1.07
N GLY A 376 38.67 -6.19 -0.69
CA GLY A 376 38.79 -7.45 -1.43
C GLY A 376 40.08 -8.22 -1.19
N GLY A 377 40.80 -7.89 -0.11
CA GLY A 377 41.98 -8.68 0.36
C GLY A 377 41.50 -9.75 1.35
N ILE A 378 41.69 -11.03 0.96
CA ILE A 378 41.59 -12.19 1.87
C ILE A 378 42.94 -12.31 2.58
#